data_0b294883149597e7f5c49d716a8be06b
#
_entry.id   0b294883149597e7f5c49d716a8be06b
#
_cell.length_a   1.000
_cell.length_b   1.000
_cell.length_c   1.000
_cell.angle_alpha   90.00
_cell.angle_beta   90.00
_cell.angle_gamma   90.00
#
_symmetry.space_group_name_H-M   'P 1'
#
loop_
_entity.id
_entity.type
_entity.pdbx_description
1 polymer ?
#
loop_
_entity_poly.entity_id
_entity_poly.type
_entity_poly.pdbx_seq_one_letter_code
_entity_poly.pdbx_strand_id
1 'polypeptide(L)'
;MTTTAIPNLAGVIKTSDLYKKMKFDYVPWAKTAQLLREHAPGWQFFLKPSNPNGDIFSYVHLAPDNTGFLMGYFEHIETGKQTSPNVFAITDNANRPVQLEKISCNNIQNSHRRCLCACACKDFG
;
A
#
# COMPACT_ATOMS: atom_id res chain seq x y z
N MET A 1 -9.74 14.75 -25.60
CA MET A 1 -8.81 13.92 -24.82
C MET A 1 -9.03 14.16 -23.33
N THR A 2 -9.42 13.12 -22.63
CA THR A 2 -9.65 13.22 -21.19
C THR A 2 -8.34 13.00 -20.45
N THR A 3 -7.91 13.95 -19.64
CA THR A 3 -6.78 13.79 -18.74
C THR A 3 -7.26 13.12 -17.46
N THR A 4 -6.61 12.00 -17.09
CA THR A 4 -6.88 11.34 -15.83
C THR A 4 -6.12 12.06 -14.72
N ALA A 5 -6.85 12.72 -13.83
CA ALA A 5 -6.25 13.36 -12.66
C ALA A 5 -6.11 12.35 -11.52
N ILE A 6 -5.05 12.49 -10.73
CA ILE A 6 -4.90 11.72 -9.50
C ILE A 6 -5.97 12.19 -8.52
N PRO A 7 -6.80 11.27 -7.97
CA PRO A 7 -7.84 11.65 -7.03
C PRO A 7 -7.27 12.35 -5.79
N ASN A 8 -8.00 13.35 -5.32
CA ASN A 8 -7.69 14.03 -4.06
C ASN A 8 -8.77 13.66 -3.05
N LEU A 9 -8.41 12.87 -2.06
CA LEU A 9 -9.32 12.38 -1.02
C LEU A 9 -9.16 13.16 0.29
N ALA A 10 -8.49 14.30 0.26
CA ALA A 10 -8.36 15.15 1.44
C ALA A 10 -9.75 15.52 1.97
N GLY A 11 -9.96 15.32 3.28
CA GLY A 11 -11.25 15.59 3.91
C GLY A 11 -12.31 14.50 3.76
N VAL A 12 -12.04 13.45 2.98
CA VAL A 12 -12.95 12.31 2.85
C VAL A 12 -12.96 11.46 4.11
N ILE A 13 -11.80 11.31 4.75
CA ILE A 13 -11.66 10.54 5.98
C ILE A 13 -12.13 11.41 7.15
N LYS A 14 -13.12 10.89 7.88
CA LYS A 14 -13.69 11.56 9.06
C LYS A 14 -13.18 10.90 10.33
N THR A 15 -13.33 11.58 11.46
CA THR A 15 -12.95 11.05 12.77
C THR A 15 -13.60 9.69 13.04
N SER A 16 -14.84 9.49 12.59
CA SER A 16 -15.55 8.23 12.72
C SER A 16 -14.92 7.07 11.93
N ASP A 17 -14.09 7.38 10.93
CA ASP A 17 -13.41 6.36 10.12
C ASP A 17 -12.11 5.89 10.77
N LEU A 18 -11.65 6.57 11.81
CA LEU A 18 -10.39 6.26 12.48
C LEU A 18 -10.56 5.15 13.49
N TYR A 19 -9.53 4.35 13.59
CA TYR A 19 -9.44 3.27 14.57
C TYR A 19 -8.15 3.45 15.37
N LYS A 20 -8.26 3.38 16.69
CA LYS A 20 -7.09 3.51 17.57
C LYS A 20 -6.50 2.15 17.85
N LYS A 21 -5.23 1.99 17.49
CA LYS A 21 -4.43 0.84 17.85
C LYS A 21 -3.21 1.33 18.59
N MET A 22 -3.06 0.97 19.88
CA MET A 22 -2.01 1.48 20.75
C MET A 22 -2.17 3.00 20.91
N LYS A 23 -1.15 3.78 20.50
CA LYS A 23 -1.16 5.25 20.59
C LYS A 23 -1.44 5.94 19.26
N PHE A 24 -1.75 5.18 18.21
CA PHE A 24 -1.87 5.72 16.86
C PHE A 24 -3.29 5.57 16.32
N ASP A 25 -3.75 6.62 15.65
CA ASP A 25 -4.97 6.58 14.87
C ASP A 25 -4.63 6.02 13.48
N TYR A 26 -5.45 5.10 12.97
CA TYR A 26 -5.30 4.65 11.60
C TYR A 26 -6.65 4.25 11.02
N VAL A 27 -6.72 4.26 9.69
CA VAL A 27 -7.91 3.81 8.96
C VAL A 27 -7.74 2.32 8.65
N PRO A 28 -8.65 1.45 9.09
CA PRO A 28 -8.58 0.03 8.76
C PRO A 28 -8.52 -0.18 7.25
N TRP A 29 -7.77 -1.21 6.81
CA TRP A 29 -7.59 -1.45 5.38
C TRP A 29 -8.92 -1.66 4.64
N ALA A 30 -9.90 -2.30 5.27
CA ALA A 30 -11.21 -2.53 4.66
C ALA A 30 -11.95 -1.21 4.42
N LYS A 31 -11.83 -0.27 5.35
CA LYS A 31 -12.42 1.07 5.19
C LYS A 31 -11.70 1.85 4.09
N THR A 32 -10.36 1.76 4.07
CA THR A 32 -9.57 2.36 2.99
C THR A 32 -10.00 1.82 1.63
N ALA A 33 -10.14 0.51 1.50
CA ALA A 33 -10.57 -0.11 0.25
C ALA A 33 -11.97 0.37 -0.16
N GLN A 34 -12.89 0.50 0.80
CA GLN A 34 -14.23 1.02 0.52
C GLN A 34 -14.18 2.47 0.02
N LEU A 35 -13.43 3.32 0.70
CA LEU A 35 -13.29 4.72 0.30
C LEU A 35 -12.66 4.88 -1.08
N LEU A 36 -11.70 4.03 -1.41
CA LEU A 36 -11.09 4.03 -2.74
C LEU A 36 -12.08 3.64 -3.82
N ARG A 37 -12.93 2.64 -3.57
CA ARG A 37 -13.97 2.27 -4.52
C ARG A 37 -14.98 3.39 -4.76
N GLU A 38 -15.31 4.15 -3.73
CA GLU A 38 -16.28 5.23 -3.80
C GLU A 38 -15.73 6.52 -4.42
N HIS A 39 -14.48 6.85 -4.08
CA HIS A 39 -13.91 8.17 -4.40
C HIS A 39 -12.77 8.12 -5.41
N ALA A 40 -12.24 6.96 -5.72
CA ALA A 40 -11.17 6.78 -6.71
C ALA A 40 -11.50 5.62 -7.66
N PRO A 41 -12.65 5.68 -8.35
CA PRO A 41 -13.04 4.60 -9.26
C PRO A 41 -12.03 4.45 -10.40
N GLY A 42 -11.75 3.21 -10.76
CA GLY A 42 -10.80 2.91 -11.82
C GLY A 42 -9.35 2.82 -11.38
N TRP A 43 -9.03 3.23 -10.17
CA TRP A 43 -7.68 3.12 -9.62
C TRP A 43 -7.55 1.82 -8.83
N GLN A 44 -6.50 1.05 -9.12
CA GLN A 44 -6.21 -0.20 -8.40
C GLN A 44 -4.81 -0.15 -7.80
N PHE A 45 -4.65 -0.81 -6.66
CA PHE A 45 -3.38 -0.92 -5.97
C PHE A 45 -2.62 -2.14 -6.47
N PHE A 46 -1.32 -1.95 -6.74
CA PHE A 46 -0.42 -3.01 -7.16
C PHE A 46 0.87 -2.98 -6.36
N LEU A 47 1.46 -4.15 -6.19
CA LEU A 47 2.84 -4.27 -5.70
C LEU A 47 3.76 -4.49 -6.89
N LYS A 48 4.87 -3.76 -6.92
CA LYS A 48 5.87 -3.92 -7.96
C LYS A 48 6.75 -5.14 -7.66
N PRO A 49 6.89 -6.11 -8.58
CA PRO A 49 7.75 -7.27 -8.33
C PRO A 49 9.22 -6.89 -8.27
N SER A 50 9.99 -7.61 -7.45
CA SER A 50 11.43 -7.41 -7.33
C SER A 50 12.20 -7.86 -8.57
N ASN A 51 11.63 -8.81 -9.32
CA ASN A 51 12.20 -9.31 -10.56
C ASN A 51 11.08 -9.43 -11.60
N PRO A 52 11.00 -8.51 -12.58
CA PRO A 52 9.94 -8.53 -13.60
C PRO A 52 9.94 -9.78 -14.46
N ASN A 53 11.08 -10.47 -14.57
CA ASN A 53 11.21 -11.71 -15.34
C ASN A 53 11.16 -12.96 -14.47
N GLY A 54 10.92 -12.80 -13.16
CA GLY A 54 10.90 -13.90 -12.22
C GLY A 54 9.50 -14.40 -11.93
N ASP A 55 9.39 -15.07 -10.80
CA ASP A 55 8.14 -15.60 -10.28
C ASP A 55 7.15 -14.47 -10.01
N ILE A 56 5.87 -14.71 -10.34
CA ILE A 56 4.78 -13.76 -10.09
C ILE A 56 4.60 -13.44 -8.60
N PHE A 57 5.17 -14.24 -7.71
CA PHE A 57 5.10 -14.03 -6.27
C PHE A 57 6.30 -13.28 -5.70
N SER A 58 7.21 -12.80 -6.55
CA SER A 58 8.42 -12.09 -6.11
C SER A 58 8.14 -10.61 -5.83
N TYR A 59 7.32 -10.33 -4.82
CA TYR A 59 6.99 -8.94 -4.46
C TYR A 59 7.85 -8.41 -3.31
N VAL A 60 8.70 -9.25 -2.73
CA VAL A 60 9.58 -8.83 -1.62
C VAL A 60 10.90 -8.35 -2.19
N HIS A 61 11.27 -7.13 -1.83
CA HIS A 61 12.56 -6.53 -2.20
C HIS A 61 13.52 -6.61 -1.03
N LEU A 62 14.82 -6.69 -1.31
CA LEU A 62 15.86 -6.80 -0.29
C LEU A 62 16.46 -5.42 -0.01
N ALA A 63 16.42 -5.00 1.25
CA ALA A 63 17.07 -3.78 1.72
C ALA A 63 18.53 -4.05 2.14
N PRO A 64 19.37 -2.99 2.20
CA PRO A 64 20.79 -3.15 2.58
C PRO A 64 21.00 -3.76 3.97
N ASP A 65 20.06 -3.61 4.89
CA ASP A 65 20.13 -4.18 6.24
C ASP A 65 19.60 -5.61 6.32
N ASN A 66 19.39 -6.25 5.17
CA ASN A 66 18.88 -7.62 5.04
C ASN A 66 17.44 -7.80 5.51
N THR A 67 16.67 -6.72 5.57
CA THR A 67 15.22 -6.78 5.79
C THR A 67 14.48 -6.73 4.45
N GLY A 68 13.19 -7.07 4.46
CA GLY A 68 12.37 -7.02 3.27
C GLY A 68 11.49 -5.79 3.21
N PHE A 69 11.19 -5.33 2.00
CA PHE A 69 10.23 -4.25 1.79
C PHE A 69 9.35 -4.51 0.58
N LEU A 70 8.21 -3.82 0.55
CA LEU A 70 7.27 -3.82 -0.57
C LEU A 70 7.35 -2.48 -1.29
N MET A 71 7.06 -2.49 -2.59
CA MET A 71 6.87 -1.25 -3.36
C MET A 71 5.45 -1.24 -3.91
N GLY A 72 4.66 -0.27 -3.45
CA GLY A 72 3.25 -0.16 -3.83
C GLY A 72 2.98 1.07 -4.68
N TYR A 73 2.04 0.95 -5.60
CA TYR A 73 1.58 2.06 -6.43
C TYR A 73 0.14 1.84 -6.86
N PHE A 74 -0.50 2.92 -7.33
CA PHE A 74 -1.82 2.84 -7.92
C PHE A 74 -1.74 3.02 -9.44
N GLU A 75 -2.60 2.31 -10.14
CA GLU A 75 -2.74 2.47 -11.58
C GLU A 75 -4.21 2.68 -11.94
N HIS A 76 -4.46 3.65 -12.80
CA HIS A 76 -5.77 3.82 -13.41
C HIS A 76 -5.88 2.82 -14.57
N ILE A 77 -6.77 1.84 -14.43
CA ILE A 77 -6.81 0.68 -15.33
C ILE A 77 -7.12 1.09 -16.77
N GLU A 78 -8.03 2.04 -16.94
CA GLU A 78 -8.47 2.46 -18.27
C GLU A 78 -7.39 3.22 -19.04
N THR A 79 -6.66 4.12 -18.35
CA THR A 79 -5.67 4.99 -19.01
C THR A 79 -4.24 4.51 -18.87
N GLY A 80 -3.97 3.60 -17.93
CA GLY A 80 -2.61 3.15 -17.63
C GLY A 80 -1.78 4.13 -16.83
N LYS A 81 -2.35 5.26 -16.38
CA LYS A 81 -1.62 6.22 -15.57
C LYS A 81 -1.29 5.62 -14.22
N GLN A 82 -0.04 5.80 -13.77
CA GLN A 82 0.47 5.23 -12.53
C GLN A 82 0.95 6.33 -11.59
N THR A 83 0.78 6.09 -10.29
CA THR A 83 1.47 6.88 -9.27
C THR A 83 2.90 6.36 -9.11
N SER A 84 3.77 7.15 -8.50
CA SER A 84 5.14 6.71 -8.22
C SER A 84 5.13 5.61 -7.17
N PRO A 85 5.96 4.55 -7.32
CA PRO A 85 6.03 3.51 -6.30
C PRO A 85 6.53 4.04 -4.95
N ASN A 86 5.92 3.54 -3.88
CA ASN A 86 6.28 3.88 -2.51
C ASN A 86 6.86 2.66 -1.80
N VAL A 87 7.97 2.87 -1.08
CA VAL A 87 8.63 1.81 -0.30
C VAL A 87 7.91 1.65 1.04
N PHE A 88 7.65 0.41 1.41
CA PHE A 88 7.02 0.08 2.69
C PHE A 88 7.68 -1.15 3.30
N ALA A 89 8.28 -0.98 4.47
CA ALA A 89 8.98 -2.08 5.15
C ALA A 89 8.02 -3.19 5.55
N ILE A 90 8.47 -4.44 5.40
CA ILE A 90 7.73 -5.59 5.92
C ILE A 90 8.03 -5.68 7.42
N THR A 91 6.98 -5.56 8.23
CA THR A 91 7.12 -5.47 9.68
C THR A 91 6.36 -6.59 10.39
N ASP A 92 6.75 -6.84 11.65
CA ASP A 92 6.03 -7.76 12.54
C ASP A 92 4.90 -7.03 13.28
N ASN A 93 4.24 -7.72 14.22
CA ASN A 93 3.13 -7.15 14.98
C ASN A 93 3.55 -6.00 15.89
N ALA A 94 4.83 -5.90 16.23
CA ALA A 94 5.39 -4.79 17.01
C ALA A 94 5.90 -3.65 16.12
N ASN A 95 5.59 -3.69 14.82
CA ASN A 95 5.98 -2.70 13.82
C ASN A 95 7.51 -2.60 13.65
N ARG A 96 8.21 -3.71 13.81
CA ARG A 96 9.66 -3.79 13.61
C ARG A 96 9.97 -4.45 12.27
N PRO A 97 10.97 -3.96 11.50
CA PRO A 97 11.37 -4.61 10.25
C PRO A 97 11.80 -6.05 10.49
N VAL A 98 11.45 -6.94 9.56
CA VAL A 98 11.72 -8.38 9.67
C VAL A 98 12.86 -8.74 8.75
N GLN A 99 13.84 -9.50 9.27
CA GLN A 99 14.94 -10.04 8.46
C GLN A 99 14.38 -10.91 7.34
N LEU A 100 14.98 -10.83 6.15
CA LEU A 100 14.47 -11.48 4.94
C LEU A 100 14.16 -12.96 5.16
N GLU A 101 15.05 -13.69 5.81
CA GLU A 101 14.92 -15.12 6.06
C GLU A 101 13.81 -15.47 7.06
N LYS A 102 13.32 -14.49 7.81
CA LYS A 102 12.28 -14.69 8.83
C LYS A 102 10.90 -14.18 8.40
N ILE A 103 10.80 -13.67 7.19
CA ILE A 103 9.52 -13.14 6.70
C ILE A 103 8.55 -14.29 6.48
N SER A 104 7.40 -14.21 7.16
CA SER A 104 6.31 -15.17 7.01
C SER A 104 5.26 -14.65 6.04
N CYS A 105 4.39 -15.53 5.60
CA CYS A 105 3.25 -15.18 4.77
C CYS A 105 2.35 -14.13 5.47
N ASN A 106 2.17 -14.27 6.79
CA ASN A 106 1.42 -13.29 7.57
C ASN A 106 2.08 -11.91 7.57
N ASN A 107 3.40 -11.85 7.65
CA ASN A 107 4.13 -10.58 7.56
C ASN A 107 3.85 -9.90 6.22
N ILE A 108 3.91 -10.65 5.13
CA ILE A 108 3.66 -10.12 3.78
C ILE A 108 2.22 -9.63 3.66
N GLN A 109 1.25 -10.44 4.09
CA GLN A 109 -0.16 -10.10 4.00
C GLN A 109 -0.50 -8.84 4.78
N ASN A 110 -0.06 -8.75 6.03
CA ASN A 110 -0.34 -7.59 6.88
C ASN A 110 0.37 -6.35 6.38
N SER A 111 1.61 -6.49 5.91
CA SER A 111 2.37 -5.37 5.35
C SER A 111 1.79 -4.89 4.03
N HIS A 112 1.25 -5.80 3.22
CA HIS A 112 0.52 -5.43 1.98
C HIS A 112 -0.67 -4.52 2.30
N ARG A 113 -1.47 -4.89 3.29
CA ARG A 113 -2.63 -4.09 3.71
C ARG A 113 -2.21 -2.72 4.24
N ARG A 114 -1.16 -2.67 5.05
CA ARG A 114 -0.60 -1.42 5.56
C ARG A 114 -0.01 -0.56 4.44
N CYS A 115 0.64 -1.19 3.47
CA CYS A 115 1.19 -0.53 2.30
C CYS A 115 0.08 0.13 1.48
N LEU A 116 -1.04 -0.56 1.26
CA LEU A 116 -2.21 -0.01 0.59
C LEU A 116 -2.68 1.27 1.28
N CYS A 117 -2.85 1.23 2.61
CA CYS A 117 -3.31 2.38 3.38
C CYS A 117 -2.32 3.54 3.33
N ALA A 118 -1.03 3.25 3.47
CA ALA A 118 0.02 4.26 3.42
C ALA A 118 0.10 4.91 2.04
N CYS A 119 0.02 4.12 0.96
CA CYS A 119 0.05 4.64 -0.41
C CYS A 119 -1.19 5.47 -0.72
N ALA A 120 -2.37 5.05 -0.26
CA ALA A 120 -3.60 5.82 -0.45
C ALA A 120 -3.49 7.19 0.23
N CYS A 121 -2.96 7.22 1.45
CA CYS A 121 -2.77 8.45 2.19
C CYS A 121 -1.77 9.39 1.50
N LYS A 122 -0.67 8.84 1.01
CA LYS A 122 0.39 9.62 0.37
C LYS A 122 0.00 10.10 -1.02
N ASP A 123 -0.65 9.26 -1.83
CA ASP A 123 -0.91 9.55 -3.24
C ASP A 123 -2.22 10.28 -3.45
N PHE A 124 -3.20 10.06 -2.60
CA PHE A 124 -4.54 10.62 -2.77
C PHE A 124 -4.93 11.64 -1.68
N GLY A 125 -4.04 11.89 -0.77
CA GLY A 125 -4.29 12.81 0.33
C GLY A 125 -4.72 12.16 1.57
#